data_81875929ea060834c9cef69c6fadf89c
#
_entry.id   81875929ea060834c9cef69c6fadf89c
#
_cell.length_a   1.000
_cell.length_b   1.000
_cell.length_c   1.000
_cell.angle_alpha   90.00
_cell.angle_beta   90.00
_cell.angle_gamma   90.00
#
_symmetry.space_group_name_H-M   'P 1'
#
loop_
_entity.id
_entity.type
_entity.pdbx_description
1 polymer ?
#
loop_
_entity_poly.entity_id
_entity_poly.type
_entity_poly.pdbx_seq_one_letter_code
_entity_poly.pdbx_strand_id
1 'polypeptide(L)'
;MPAASATSDELVLAIDCGTQSVRALLVDLHGNVVAKFQLPVSGYFSSHEGWLEHDADALWQTSAAACRGLVEANEARRSGIKGVVVTAQRGTIVPVDAGGRPLRPFISWLDQRRASNPRRFTLAWRLAFLAAGVQSTIAYLTREAELNWMQEHEAEKLARMHKVLLVSGWLNYRLTGRFADSVGSQVGYLPFDFRRQEWARSWNWKWQALPVRREQLADLVGVGAVLGALTAEAARSTGLYEGLPVVAAAADKACEIIGAGAVTPDIGALSYGTAATVNITLARYVEVTPFLPPYPAALPGQYNPEVQISRGYWMVNWFKQQFGSAECAAASAQGVTPELLFDRMVAAVPPGSQGLVLQPYWTPGIRFPGPHARGAVIGFSDNHTRAHLYRAILEGLAYALKEGKERIEGKAKVHMRSLRVSGGGSQSDAAMQLTADIFNLPTARPHTFETAGVGAAIAGAVGLGLHRDFPAALSEMTRLGRVFEPNTTHVGLYAELYERVYRRMYERLEPLYTRLQEILDARR
;
A
#
# COMPACT_ATOMS: atom_id res chain seq x y z
N MET A 1 34.08 -17.93 24.34
CA MET A 1 33.12 -16.82 24.33
C MET A 1 33.37 -16.02 23.06
N PRO A 2 32.47 -15.99 22.08
CA PRO A 2 32.64 -15.06 20.97
C PRO A 2 32.40 -13.66 21.50
N ALA A 3 33.28 -12.72 21.13
CA ALA A 3 33.17 -11.32 21.44
C ALA A 3 31.81 -10.80 20.94
N ALA A 4 31.06 -10.17 21.85
CA ALA A 4 29.88 -9.38 21.46
C ALA A 4 30.36 -8.35 20.46
N SER A 5 29.91 -8.45 19.21
CA SER A 5 30.08 -7.40 18.23
C SER A 5 29.46 -6.13 18.82
N ALA A 6 30.27 -5.07 18.93
CA ALA A 6 29.76 -3.77 19.29
C ALA A 6 28.63 -3.44 18.30
N THR A 7 27.38 -3.51 18.76
CA THR A 7 26.22 -3.03 18.00
C THR A 7 26.49 -1.55 17.75
N SER A 8 26.55 -1.14 16.49
CA SER A 8 26.69 0.28 16.15
C SER A 8 25.53 1.01 16.82
N ASP A 9 25.83 2.01 17.63
CA ASP A 9 24.81 2.82 18.32
C ASP A 9 24.03 3.72 17.33
N GLU A 10 24.23 3.51 16.02
CA GLU A 10 23.66 4.33 14.96
C GLU A 10 22.28 3.82 14.54
N LEU A 11 21.31 4.72 14.59
CA LEU A 11 19.89 4.44 14.38
C LEU A 11 19.29 5.37 13.33
N VAL A 12 18.34 4.84 12.56
CA VAL A 12 17.44 5.62 11.71
C VAL A 12 16.07 5.65 12.36
N LEU A 13 15.49 6.85 12.52
CA LEU A 13 14.10 6.98 12.94
C LEU A 13 13.21 6.97 11.72
N ALA A 14 12.35 5.96 11.60
CA ALA A 14 11.36 5.84 10.54
C ALA A 14 9.96 6.19 11.05
N ILE A 15 9.28 7.10 10.35
CA ILE A 15 7.86 7.43 10.54
C ILE A 15 7.07 6.69 9.47
N ASP A 16 6.30 5.69 9.88
CA ASP A 16 5.36 4.97 9.02
C ASP A 16 3.94 5.50 9.28
N CYS A 17 3.45 6.31 8.35
CA CYS A 17 2.15 6.96 8.42
C CYS A 17 1.12 6.22 7.55
N GLY A 18 0.49 5.21 8.12
CA GLY A 18 -0.60 4.47 7.49
C GLY A 18 -1.97 5.11 7.70
N THR A 19 -3.01 4.49 7.14
CA THR A 19 -4.41 4.98 7.27
C THR A 19 -4.95 4.81 8.68
N GLN A 20 -4.60 3.73 9.39
CA GLN A 20 -5.16 3.41 10.71
C GLN A 20 -4.27 3.81 11.89
N SER A 21 -2.97 3.93 11.66
CA SER A 21 -1.99 4.26 12.70
C SER A 21 -0.76 4.93 12.13
N VAL A 22 -0.12 5.75 12.98
CA VAL A 22 1.25 6.20 12.78
C VAL A 22 2.16 5.40 13.70
N ARG A 23 3.27 4.92 13.16
CA ARG A 23 4.33 4.24 13.90
C ARG A 23 5.62 5.04 13.78
N ALA A 24 6.24 5.30 14.91
CA ALA A 24 7.63 5.75 14.97
C ALA A 24 8.49 4.53 15.36
N LEU A 25 9.55 4.30 14.61
CA LEU A 25 10.40 3.12 14.73
C LEU A 25 11.86 3.57 14.84
N LEU A 26 12.62 3.02 15.78
CA LEU A 26 14.07 3.07 15.76
C LEU A 26 14.59 1.77 15.12
N VAL A 27 15.33 1.93 14.04
CA VAL A 27 15.87 0.79 13.27
C VAL A 27 17.39 0.89 13.28
N ASP A 28 18.06 -0.21 13.66
CA ASP A 28 19.51 -0.33 13.61
C ASP A 28 20.02 -0.67 12.20
N LEU A 29 21.33 -0.67 12.02
CA LEU A 29 21.96 -0.96 10.73
C LEU A 29 21.88 -2.43 10.29
N HIS A 30 21.32 -3.28 11.13
CA HIS A 30 21.00 -4.68 10.81
C HIS A 30 19.51 -4.92 10.53
N GLY A 31 18.71 -3.84 10.44
CA GLY A 31 17.27 -3.90 10.18
C GLY A 31 16.44 -4.41 11.35
N ASN A 32 16.99 -4.43 12.56
CA ASN A 32 16.19 -4.73 13.74
C ASN A 32 15.41 -3.49 14.16
N VAL A 33 14.13 -3.66 14.44
CA VAL A 33 13.32 -2.64 15.10
C VAL A 33 13.62 -2.68 16.59
N VAL A 34 14.52 -1.81 17.05
CA VAL A 34 14.99 -1.79 18.44
C VAL A 34 14.04 -1.09 19.39
N ALA A 35 13.14 -0.25 18.85
CA ALA A 35 12.04 0.36 19.59
C ALA A 35 10.91 0.76 18.62
N LYS A 36 9.69 0.73 19.12
CA LYS A 36 8.48 1.14 18.40
C LYS A 36 7.53 1.88 19.32
N PHE A 37 6.94 2.95 18.82
CA PHE A 37 5.82 3.63 19.44
C PHE A 37 4.72 3.84 18.38
N GLN A 38 3.49 3.46 18.71
CA GLN A 38 2.38 3.49 17.76
C GLN A 38 1.19 4.23 18.36
N LEU A 39 0.62 5.10 17.55
CA LEU A 39 -0.63 5.79 17.88
C LEU A 39 -1.68 5.52 16.79
N PRO A 40 -2.94 5.34 17.16
CA PRO A 40 -4.02 5.26 16.19
C PRO A 40 -4.20 6.61 15.50
N VAL A 41 -4.48 6.59 14.20
CA VAL A 41 -4.96 7.75 13.47
C VAL A 41 -6.46 7.87 13.77
N SER A 42 -6.81 8.83 14.62
CA SER A 42 -8.18 9.18 14.94
C SER A 42 -8.59 10.46 14.20
N GLY A 43 -9.89 10.72 14.08
CA GLY A 43 -10.36 11.97 13.50
C GLY A 43 -10.60 11.91 11.99
N TYR A 44 -10.71 10.71 11.42
CA TYR A 44 -11.40 10.57 10.14
C TYR A 44 -12.85 10.96 10.31
N PHE A 45 -13.36 11.79 9.41
CA PHE A 45 -14.76 12.19 9.41
C PHE A 45 -15.34 12.10 8.00
N SER A 46 -16.65 11.96 7.95
CA SER A 46 -17.42 11.91 6.72
C SER A 46 -18.60 12.87 6.87
N SER A 47 -18.66 13.89 6.06
CA SER A 47 -19.79 14.82 6.01
C SER A 47 -20.89 14.35 5.05
N HIS A 48 -20.58 13.41 4.16
CA HIS A 48 -21.48 12.82 3.18
C HIS A 48 -21.17 11.34 2.99
N GLU A 49 -22.13 10.56 2.59
CA GLU A 49 -21.92 9.14 2.29
C GLU A 49 -20.79 8.96 1.24
N GLY A 50 -19.86 8.06 1.54
CA GLY A 50 -18.72 7.77 0.68
C GLY A 50 -17.56 8.76 0.78
N TRP A 51 -17.69 9.88 1.51
CA TRP A 51 -16.57 10.79 1.74
C TRP A 51 -15.73 10.33 2.92
N LEU A 52 -14.44 10.57 2.83
CA LEU A 52 -13.52 10.28 3.93
C LEU A 52 -12.40 11.33 3.97
N GLU A 53 -12.44 12.15 4.99
CA GLU A 53 -11.51 13.27 5.20
C GLU A 53 -10.77 13.11 6.52
N HIS A 54 -9.62 13.77 6.62
CA HIS A 54 -8.82 13.81 7.84
C HIS A 54 -8.15 15.17 8.00
N ASP A 55 -8.16 15.72 9.21
CA ASP A 55 -7.46 16.97 9.51
C ASP A 55 -5.95 16.78 9.37
N ALA A 56 -5.30 17.64 8.57
CA ALA A 56 -3.88 17.51 8.26
C ALA A 56 -3.00 17.87 9.47
N ASP A 57 -3.38 18.87 10.26
CA ASP A 57 -2.64 19.25 11.46
C ASP A 57 -2.78 18.19 12.55
N ALA A 58 -3.96 17.56 12.69
CA ALA A 58 -4.14 16.43 13.61
C ALA A 58 -3.25 15.23 13.22
N LEU A 59 -3.09 14.95 11.91
CA LEU A 59 -2.17 13.90 11.44
C LEU A 59 -0.72 14.23 11.77
N TRP A 60 -0.31 15.49 11.59
CA TRP A 60 1.03 15.94 12.02
C TRP A 60 1.22 15.80 13.53
N GLN A 61 0.27 16.24 14.34
CA GLN A 61 0.34 16.13 15.80
C GLN A 61 0.47 14.67 16.24
N THR A 62 -0.31 13.75 15.62
CA THR A 62 -0.21 12.31 15.88
C THR A 62 1.17 11.78 15.53
N SER A 63 1.73 12.21 14.38
CA SER A 63 3.06 11.80 13.93
C SER A 63 4.17 12.32 14.86
N ALA A 64 4.08 13.58 15.23
CA ALA A 64 5.03 14.19 16.18
C ALA A 64 4.94 13.56 17.58
N ALA A 65 3.72 13.28 18.05
CA ALA A 65 3.51 12.60 19.33
C ALA A 65 4.04 11.17 19.33
N ALA A 66 3.91 10.43 18.23
CA ALA A 66 4.49 9.10 18.10
C ALA A 66 6.03 9.15 18.18
N CYS A 67 6.66 10.12 17.49
CA CYS A 67 8.11 10.33 17.59
C CYS A 67 8.53 10.70 19.01
N ARG A 68 7.83 11.65 19.63
CA ARG A 68 8.14 12.10 21.00
C ARG A 68 8.03 10.95 22.00
N GLY A 69 6.92 10.19 21.96
CA GLY A 69 6.75 9.04 22.84
C GLY A 69 7.81 7.97 22.65
N LEU A 70 8.27 7.76 21.40
CA LEU A 70 9.38 6.85 21.11
C LEU A 70 10.68 7.34 21.75
N VAL A 71 11.01 8.63 21.56
CA VAL A 71 12.25 9.25 22.09
C VAL A 71 12.25 9.25 23.61
N GLU A 72 11.16 9.68 24.25
CA GLU A 72 11.03 9.72 25.70
C GLU A 72 11.15 8.32 26.34
N ALA A 73 10.56 7.31 25.71
CA ALA A 73 10.69 5.92 26.17
C ALA A 73 12.08 5.32 25.92
N ASN A 74 12.94 5.96 25.12
CA ASN A 74 14.27 5.47 24.71
C ASN A 74 15.35 6.56 24.78
N GLU A 75 15.32 7.44 25.77
CA GLU A 75 16.20 8.61 25.87
C GLU A 75 17.69 8.24 25.75
N ALA A 76 18.11 7.11 26.31
CA ALA A 76 19.49 6.63 26.20
C ALA A 76 19.95 6.35 24.76
N ARG A 77 19.01 6.14 23.83
CA ARG A 77 19.29 5.87 22.40
C ARG A 77 19.18 7.12 21.53
N ARG A 78 18.71 8.23 22.08
CA ARG A 78 18.43 9.46 21.33
C ARG A 78 19.66 10.01 20.58
N SER A 79 20.84 9.96 21.21
CA SER A 79 22.10 10.40 20.59
C SER A 79 22.55 9.53 19.42
N GLY A 80 22.06 8.28 19.37
CA GLY A 80 22.31 7.35 18.27
C GLY A 80 21.51 7.65 17.00
N ILE A 81 20.44 8.46 17.08
CA ILE A 81 19.59 8.79 15.92
C ILE A 81 20.35 9.70 14.95
N LYS A 82 20.65 9.20 13.74
CA LYS A 82 21.43 9.90 12.72
C LYS A 82 20.58 10.66 11.71
N GLY A 83 19.30 10.31 11.58
CA GLY A 83 18.39 10.98 10.68
C GLY A 83 16.97 10.42 10.76
N VAL A 84 16.07 11.07 10.03
CA VAL A 84 14.65 10.78 9.98
C VAL A 84 14.24 10.42 8.56
N VAL A 85 13.37 9.44 8.42
CA VAL A 85 12.74 9.07 7.15
C VAL A 85 11.22 8.99 7.32
N VAL A 86 10.49 9.30 6.25
CA VAL A 86 9.02 9.21 6.24
C VAL A 86 8.61 8.24 5.14
N THR A 87 7.77 7.27 5.49
CA THR A 87 6.98 6.49 4.55
C THR A 87 5.50 6.69 4.88
N ALA A 88 4.64 6.77 3.86
CA ALA A 88 3.26 7.13 4.08
C ALA A 88 2.32 6.47 3.06
N GLN A 89 1.05 6.41 3.44
CA GLN A 89 -0.05 5.97 2.58
C GLN A 89 -0.10 6.76 1.27
N ARG A 90 -0.55 6.11 0.21
CA ARG A 90 -0.62 6.65 -1.16
C ARG A 90 -1.95 7.36 -1.43
N GLY A 91 -1.99 8.24 -2.44
CA GLY A 91 -3.23 8.76 -3.02
C GLY A 91 -4.06 9.67 -2.09
N THR A 92 -3.49 10.17 -1.00
CA THR A 92 -4.15 11.10 -0.07
C THR A 92 -3.51 12.47 -0.23
N ILE A 93 -4.29 13.51 -0.56
CA ILE A 93 -3.78 14.84 -0.90
C ILE A 93 -4.30 15.93 0.05
N VAL A 94 -3.48 16.98 0.19
CA VAL A 94 -3.87 18.24 0.82
C VAL A 94 -3.36 19.43 0.02
N PRO A 95 -4.22 20.38 -0.35
CA PRO A 95 -3.82 21.69 -0.87
C PRO A 95 -3.43 22.61 0.29
N VAL A 96 -2.33 23.35 0.13
CA VAL A 96 -1.83 24.28 1.13
C VAL A 96 -1.62 25.69 0.54
N ASP A 97 -1.68 26.71 1.39
CA ASP A 97 -1.36 28.11 1.03
C ASP A 97 0.17 28.33 1.01
N ALA A 98 0.60 29.56 0.70
CA ALA A 98 2.01 29.95 0.64
C ALA A 98 2.73 29.82 1.99
N GLY A 99 2.02 29.88 3.10
CA GLY A 99 2.54 29.63 4.46
C GLY A 99 2.53 28.17 4.85
N GLY A 100 2.15 27.26 3.94
CA GLY A 100 2.04 25.83 4.20
C GLY A 100 0.84 25.43 5.05
N ARG A 101 -0.15 26.33 5.25
CA ARG A 101 -1.36 25.98 6.01
C ARG A 101 -2.35 25.23 5.12
N PRO A 102 -2.94 24.14 5.59
CA PRO A 102 -3.96 23.40 4.85
C PRO A 102 -5.16 24.30 4.51
N LEU A 103 -5.59 24.29 3.26
CA LEU A 103 -6.78 25.00 2.79
C LEU A 103 -8.06 24.21 3.03
N ARG A 104 -7.89 22.92 3.30
CA ARG A 104 -8.94 21.98 3.65
C ARG A 104 -8.32 20.73 4.30
N PRO A 105 -9.14 19.84 4.91
CA PRO A 105 -8.69 18.51 5.31
C PRO A 105 -8.16 17.67 4.15
N PHE A 106 -7.34 16.66 4.43
CA PHE A 106 -6.97 15.64 3.45
C PHE A 106 -8.21 15.00 2.83
N ILE A 107 -8.18 14.76 1.52
CA ILE A 107 -9.06 13.80 0.86
C ILE A 107 -8.33 12.47 0.86
N SER A 108 -8.88 11.48 1.57
CA SER A 108 -8.28 10.15 1.72
C SER A 108 -8.35 9.36 0.41
N TRP A 109 -7.40 8.48 0.18
CA TRP A 109 -7.43 7.51 -0.92
C TRP A 109 -8.65 6.54 -0.88
N LEU A 110 -9.33 6.44 0.27
CA LEU A 110 -10.56 5.67 0.45
C LEU A 110 -11.82 6.47 0.12
N ASP A 111 -11.69 7.76 -0.12
CA ASP A 111 -12.79 8.66 -0.48
C ASP A 111 -13.40 8.26 -1.83
N GLN A 112 -14.73 8.31 -1.93
CA GLN A 112 -15.46 7.88 -3.12
C GLN A 112 -16.06 9.03 -3.92
N ARG A 113 -15.76 10.30 -3.53
CA ARG A 113 -16.22 11.47 -4.28
C ARG A 113 -15.61 11.49 -5.68
N ARG A 114 -16.39 11.96 -6.65
CA ARG A 114 -15.98 12.02 -8.04
C ARG A 114 -16.37 13.33 -8.67
N ALA A 115 -15.52 13.83 -9.56
CA ALA A 115 -15.90 14.94 -10.42
C ALA A 115 -17.00 14.52 -11.39
N SER A 116 -17.98 15.37 -11.59
CA SER A 116 -19.14 15.14 -12.47
C SER A 116 -18.80 15.45 -13.93
N ASN A 117 -18.05 16.52 -14.15
CA ASN A 117 -17.75 17.04 -15.48
C ASN A 117 -16.43 16.46 -16.02
N PRO A 118 -16.46 15.82 -17.19
CA PRO A 118 -15.23 15.33 -17.79
C PRO A 118 -14.32 16.50 -18.21
N ARG A 119 -13.01 16.37 -17.99
CA ARG A 119 -12.02 17.33 -18.48
C ARG A 119 -12.03 17.40 -20.01
N ARG A 120 -11.86 18.62 -20.53
CA ARG A 120 -11.75 18.83 -21.97
C ARG A 120 -10.31 18.71 -22.42
N PHE A 121 -10.07 17.83 -23.38
CA PHE A 121 -8.76 17.62 -24.01
C PHE A 121 -8.72 18.27 -25.40
N THR A 122 -7.56 18.70 -25.83
CA THR A 122 -7.34 19.13 -27.23
C THR A 122 -7.72 18.02 -28.20
N LEU A 123 -8.05 18.40 -29.44
CA LEU A 123 -8.45 17.44 -30.48
C LEU A 123 -7.39 16.37 -30.70
N ALA A 124 -6.10 16.73 -30.68
CA ALA A 124 -4.99 15.79 -30.83
C ALA A 124 -5.01 14.70 -29.77
N TRP A 125 -5.20 15.04 -28.49
CA TRP A 125 -5.27 14.04 -27.41
C TRP A 125 -6.55 13.21 -27.47
N ARG A 126 -7.68 13.82 -27.85
CA ARG A 126 -8.94 13.06 -28.06
C ARG A 126 -8.80 12.00 -29.13
N LEU A 127 -8.17 12.33 -30.27
CA LEU A 127 -7.90 11.39 -31.35
C LEU A 127 -6.90 10.31 -30.91
N ALA A 128 -5.85 10.68 -30.17
CA ALA A 128 -4.88 9.72 -29.63
C ALA A 128 -5.53 8.71 -28.67
N PHE A 129 -6.41 9.18 -27.78
CA PHE A 129 -7.14 8.29 -26.85
C PHE A 129 -8.13 7.37 -27.57
N LEU A 130 -8.78 7.88 -28.62
CA LEU A 130 -9.65 7.08 -29.48
C LEU A 130 -8.87 5.97 -30.18
N ALA A 131 -7.77 6.31 -30.82
CA ALA A 131 -6.91 5.35 -31.51
C ALA A 131 -6.30 4.29 -30.58
N ALA A 132 -5.99 4.67 -29.34
CA ALA A 132 -5.50 3.77 -28.31
C ALA A 132 -6.60 2.98 -27.57
N GLY A 133 -7.88 3.26 -27.81
CA GLY A 133 -9.03 2.59 -27.13
C GLY A 133 -9.08 2.81 -25.62
N VAL A 134 -8.63 3.99 -25.12
CA VAL A 134 -8.47 4.26 -23.68
C VAL A 134 -9.37 5.39 -23.15
N GLN A 135 -10.32 5.86 -23.94
CA GLN A 135 -11.21 6.96 -23.58
C GLN A 135 -11.92 6.75 -22.23
N SER A 136 -12.48 5.55 -22.02
CA SER A 136 -13.16 5.21 -20.76
C SER A 136 -12.20 5.22 -19.56
N THR A 137 -10.97 4.72 -19.75
CA THR A 137 -9.94 4.73 -18.72
C THR A 137 -9.54 6.17 -18.35
N ILE A 138 -9.33 7.04 -19.35
CA ILE A 138 -9.00 8.46 -19.11
C ILE A 138 -10.18 9.20 -18.45
N ALA A 139 -11.41 8.95 -18.89
CA ALA A 139 -12.61 9.51 -18.27
C ALA A 139 -12.74 9.06 -16.80
N TYR A 140 -12.48 7.80 -16.52
CA TYR A 140 -12.45 7.27 -15.16
C TYR A 140 -11.39 8.01 -14.30
N LEU A 141 -10.12 8.03 -14.73
CA LEU A 141 -9.02 8.66 -14.01
C LEU A 141 -9.27 10.15 -13.72
N THR A 142 -9.86 10.87 -14.68
CA THR A 142 -10.18 12.29 -14.48
C THR A 142 -11.34 12.53 -13.52
N ARG A 143 -12.28 11.60 -13.40
CA ARG A 143 -13.36 11.67 -12.40
C ARG A 143 -12.89 11.35 -11.00
N GLU A 144 -11.99 10.38 -10.86
CA GLU A 144 -11.42 9.99 -9.55
C GLU A 144 -10.47 11.06 -9.00
N ALA A 145 -9.89 11.93 -9.85
CA ALA A 145 -8.92 12.92 -9.42
C ALA A 145 -9.55 13.99 -8.52
N GLU A 146 -9.13 14.06 -7.28
CA GLU A 146 -9.65 14.92 -6.21
C GLU A 146 -9.60 16.40 -6.59
N LEU A 147 -8.54 16.82 -7.28
CA LEU A 147 -8.40 18.21 -7.75
C LEU A 147 -9.49 18.61 -8.76
N ASN A 148 -10.00 17.68 -9.56
CA ASN A 148 -11.10 17.94 -10.48
C ASN A 148 -12.41 18.15 -9.73
N TRP A 149 -12.67 17.35 -8.69
CA TRP A 149 -13.79 17.57 -7.80
C TRP A 149 -13.70 18.92 -7.07
N MET A 150 -12.50 19.27 -6.58
CA MET A 150 -12.27 20.60 -5.96
C MET A 150 -12.51 21.75 -6.94
N GLN A 151 -12.18 21.58 -8.21
CA GLN A 151 -12.47 22.61 -9.22
C GLN A 151 -13.98 22.86 -9.39
N GLU A 152 -14.79 21.83 -9.24
CA GLU A 152 -16.24 21.92 -9.36
C GLU A 152 -16.91 22.50 -8.10
N HIS A 153 -16.39 22.17 -6.91
CA HIS A 153 -17.08 22.41 -5.64
C HIS A 153 -16.34 23.37 -4.71
N GLU A 154 -15.03 23.55 -4.87
CA GLU A 154 -14.17 24.36 -4.01
C GLU A 154 -13.18 25.22 -4.81
N ALA A 155 -13.65 25.85 -5.90
CA ALA A 155 -12.83 26.62 -6.82
C ALA A 155 -12.04 27.75 -6.12
N GLU A 156 -12.62 28.39 -5.09
CA GLU A 156 -11.94 29.44 -4.32
C GLU A 156 -10.73 28.91 -3.55
N LYS A 157 -10.83 27.69 -2.97
CA LYS A 157 -9.69 27.05 -2.29
C LYS A 157 -8.62 26.68 -3.30
N LEU A 158 -9.03 26.14 -4.45
CA LEU A 158 -8.11 25.81 -5.54
C LEU A 158 -7.37 27.03 -6.07
N ALA A 159 -8.05 28.20 -6.18
CA ALA A 159 -7.44 29.47 -6.61
C ALA A 159 -6.37 29.97 -5.62
N ARG A 160 -6.52 29.70 -4.33
CA ARG A 160 -5.58 30.05 -3.25
C ARG A 160 -4.46 29.03 -3.06
N MET A 161 -4.53 27.88 -3.74
CA MET A 161 -3.58 26.80 -3.58
C MET A 161 -2.18 27.20 -4.06
N HIS A 162 -1.22 27.23 -3.14
CA HIS A 162 0.20 27.39 -3.46
C HIS A 162 0.84 26.07 -3.84
N LYS A 163 0.57 25.01 -3.06
CA LYS A 163 1.04 23.64 -3.33
C LYS A 163 -0.08 22.62 -3.09
N VAL A 164 -0.03 21.52 -3.83
CA VAL A 164 -0.73 20.28 -3.47
C VAL A 164 0.29 19.24 -3.05
N LEU A 165 0.07 18.64 -1.89
CA LEU A 165 1.01 17.69 -1.29
C LEU A 165 0.31 16.34 -1.05
N LEU A 166 1.06 15.26 -1.23
CA LEU A 166 0.72 13.96 -0.67
C LEU A 166 1.00 13.96 0.84
N VAL A 167 0.55 12.94 1.57
CA VAL A 167 0.84 12.81 3.02
C VAL A 167 2.34 12.85 3.28
N SER A 168 3.15 12.16 2.48
CA SER A 168 4.62 12.19 2.56
C SER A 168 5.18 13.61 2.43
N GLY A 169 4.76 14.34 1.38
CA GLY A 169 5.18 15.73 1.16
C GLY A 169 4.72 16.67 2.27
N TRP A 170 3.53 16.44 2.84
CA TRP A 170 3.05 17.20 3.99
C TRP A 170 3.92 16.98 5.23
N LEU A 171 4.19 15.73 5.57
CA LEU A 171 5.03 15.39 6.72
C LEU A 171 6.48 15.89 6.52
N ASN A 172 7.02 15.75 5.30
CA ASN A 172 8.34 16.27 4.96
C ASN A 172 8.39 17.80 5.11
N TYR A 173 7.35 18.52 4.66
CA TYR A 173 7.23 19.96 4.87
C TYR A 173 7.20 20.32 6.36
N ARG A 174 6.41 19.63 7.17
CA ARG A 174 6.33 19.88 8.63
C ARG A 174 7.65 19.62 9.35
N LEU A 175 8.45 18.67 8.86
CA LEU A 175 9.77 18.37 9.40
C LEU A 175 10.84 19.38 8.96
N THR A 176 10.81 19.83 7.70
CA THR A 176 11.94 20.56 7.08
C THR A 176 11.64 22.01 6.69
N GLY A 177 10.37 22.42 6.68
CA GLY A 177 9.94 23.71 6.13
C GLY A 177 10.03 23.81 4.60
N ARG A 178 10.39 22.73 3.89
CA ARG A 178 10.58 22.71 2.43
C ARG A 178 9.45 21.96 1.74
N PHE A 179 8.92 22.53 0.67
CA PHE A 179 7.95 21.86 -0.20
C PHE A 179 8.66 20.87 -1.14
N ALA A 180 9.25 19.83 -0.56
CA ALA A 180 9.98 18.79 -1.27
C ALA A 180 9.45 17.39 -0.88
N ASP A 181 9.46 16.46 -1.84
CA ASP A 181 9.04 15.09 -1.62
C ASP A 181 9.87 14.10 -2.44
N SER A 182 9.79 12.83 -2.08
CA SER A 182 10.47 11.75 -2.79
C SER A 182 9.77 11.39 -4.10
N VAL A 183 10.54 11.11 -5.15
CA VAL A 183 10.01 10.48 -6.38
C VAL A 183 9.33 9.14 -6.09
N GLY A 184 9.83 8.40 -5.08
CA GLY A 184 9.28 7.12 -4.64
C GLY A 184 7.91 7.22 -3.96
N SER A 185 7.51 8.42 -3.52
CA SER A 185 6.22 8.67 -2.87
C SER A 185 5.12 9.10 -3.86
N GLN A 186 5.47 9.43 -5.13
CA GLN A 186 4.54 10.05 -6.07
C GLN A 186 3.54 9.05 -6.64
N VAL A 187 2.59 8.60 -5.81
CA VAL A 187 1.47 7.73 -6.18
C VAL A 187 0.15 8.41 -5.85
N GLY A 188 -0.51 8.93 -6.88
CA GLY A 188 -1.76 9.68 -6.79
C GLY A 188 -2.13 10.28 -8.13
N TYR A 189 -3.26 11.00 -8.19
CA TYR A 189 -3.71 11.68 -9.40
C TYR A 189 -3.00 13.03 -9.56
N LEU A 190 -1.70 12.95 -9.87
CA LEU A 190 -0.83 14.09 -10.12
C LEU A 190 -0.17 13.95 -11.52
N PRO A 191 0.29 15.05 -12.14
CA PRO A 191 0.90 14.99 -13.48
C PRO A 191 2.34 14.45 -13.42
N PHE A 192 2.53 13.25 -12.86
CA PHE A 192 3.80 12.57 -12.71
C PHE A 192 4.06 11.62 -13.89
N ASP A 193 5.25 11.68 -14.47
CA ASP A 193 5.75 10.73 -15.47
C ASP A 193 6.39 9.53 -14.77
N PHE A 194 5.61 8.48 -14.57
CA PHE A 194 6.06 7.27 -13.87
C PHE A 194 7.24 6.58 -14.55
N ARG A 195 7.38 6.71 -15.88
CA ARG A 195 8.51 6.11 -16.61
C ARG A 195 9.82 6.84 -16.36
N ARG A 196 9.76 8.17 -16.22
CA ARG A 196 10.94 9.00 -15.99
C ARG A 196 11.18 9.32 -14.53
N GLN A 197 10.17 9.06 -13.70
CA GLN A 197 10.15 9.40 -12.28
C GLN A 197 10.38 10.90 -12.06
N GLU A 198 9.70 11.73 -12.85
CA GLU A 198 9.74 13.19 -12.80
C GLU A 198 8.35 13.77 -13.06
N TRP A 199 8.15 15.07 -12.82
CA TRP A 199 6.93 15.72 -13.26
C TRP A 199 6.83 15.70 -14.78
N ALA A 200 5.63 15.42 -15.28
CA ALA A 200 5.37 15.27 -16.71
C ALA A 200 5.81 16.52 -17.49
N ARG A 201 6.28 16.36 -18.71
CA ARG A 201 6.64 17.46 -19.62
C ARG A 201 5.41 18.31 -19.93
N SER A 202 5.61 19.60 -20.21
CA SER A 202 4.54 20.60 -20.38
C SER A 202 3.50 20.23 -21.46
N TRP A 203 3.89 19.49 -22.48
CA TRP A 203 2.98 19.04 -23.54
C TRP A 203 2.17 17.77 -23.20
N ASN A 204 2.44 17.12 -22.06
CA ASN A 204 1.78 15.86 -21.68
C ASN A 204 0.29 16.11 -21.34
N TRP A 205 -0.55 15.17 -21.75
CA TRP A 205 -2.01 15.22 -21.52
C TRP A 205 -2.42 15.35 -20.05
N LYS A 206 -1.58 14.93 -19.12
CA LYS A 206 -1.86 15.00 -17.68
C LYS A 206 -2.06 16.41 -17.19
N TRP A 207 -1.42 17.41 -17.81
CA TRP A 207 -1.66 18.83 -17.52
C TRP A 207 -3.04 19.34 -17.98
N GLN A 208 -3.63 18.70 -18.98
CA GLN A 208 -5.01 18.98 -19.39
C GLN A 208 -6.02 18.20 -18.53
N ALA A 209 -5.60 17.07 -17.96
CA ALA A 209 -6.43 16.22 -17.12
C ALA A 209 -6.70 16.81 -15.73
N LEU A 210 -5.81 17.69 -15.22
CA LEU A 210 -5.81 18.16 -13.85
C LEU A 210 -5.72 19.70 -13.78
N PRO A 211 -6.42 20.38 -12.85
CA PRO A 211 -6.38 21.82 -12.67
C PRO A 211 -5.19 22.23 -11.78
N VAL A 212 -3.98 21.88 -12.19
CA VAL A 212 -2.75 22.15 -11.43
C VAL A 212 -1.66 22.63 -12.37
N ARG A 213 -0.83 23.57 -11.89
CA ARG A 213 0.35 24.07 -12.59
C ARG A 213 1.62 23.49 -11.98
N ARG A 214 2.73 23.52 -12.75
CA ARG A 214 4.02 22.95 -12.34
C ARG A 214 4.54 23.54 -11.02
N GLU A 215 4.40 24.84 -10.85
CA GLU A 215 4.80 25.56 -9.63
C GLU A 215 3.98 25.22 -8.39
N GLN A 216 2.81 24.59 -8.56
CA GLN A 216 1.96 24.14 -7.46
C GLN A 216 2.30 22.72 -6.97
N LEU A 217 3.30 22.08 -7.57
CA LEU A 217 3.78 20.77 -7.16
C LEU A 217 5.05 20.89 -6.31
N ALA A 218 5.29 19.89 -5.47
CA ALA A 218 6.51 19.81 -4.66
C ALA A 218 7.76 19.64 -5.55
N ASP A 219 8.91 20.05 -5.04
CA ASP A 219 10.20 19.68 -5.63
C ASP A 219 10.48 18.20 -5.37
N LEU A 220 10.97 17.49 -6.39
CA LEU A 220 11.23 16.06 -6.28
C LEU A 220 12.71 15.79 -6.05
N VAL A 221 12.98 14.86 -5.14
CA VAL A 221 14.30 14.31 -4.89
C VAL A 221 14.30 12.79 -5.05
N GLY A 222 15.43 12.21 -5.39
CA GLY A 222 15.59 10.76 -5.49
C GLY A 222 15.44 10.06 -4.14
N VAL A 223 15.02 8.79 -4.16
CA VAL A 223 15.03 7.93 -2.96
C VAL A 223 16.45 7.84 -2.41
N GLY A 224 16.63 8.01 -1.11
CA GLY A 224 17.92 8.09 -0.44
C GLY A 224 18.58 9.49 -0.46
N ALA A 225 18.00 10.48 -1.15
CA ALA A 225 18.53 11.85 -1.11
C ALA A 225 18.02 12.61 0.13
N VAL A 226 18.78 13.58 0.60
CA VAL A 226 18.40 14.44 1.72
C VAL A 226 17.36 15.47 1.25
N LEU A 227 16.19 15.50 1.88
CA LEU A 227 15.11 16.47 1.66
C LEU A 227 15.42 17.82 2.30
N GLY A 228 16.06 17.80 3.46
CA GLY A 228 16.39 18.96 4.27
C GLY A 228 16.84 18.56 5.66
N ALA A 229 16.96 19.55 6.54
CA ALA A 229 17.27 19.35 7.94
C ALA A 229 16.03 19.58 8.80
N LEU A 230 15.92 18.88 9.92
CA LEU A 230 14.85 19.05 10.90
C LEU A 230 14.87 20.45 11.47
N THR A 231 13.75 21.17 11.40
CA THR A 231 13.64 22.53 11.93
C THR A 231 13.55 22.54 13.44
N ALA A 232 13.84 23.69 14.07
CA ALA A 232 13.69 23.88 15.51
C ALA A 232 12.24 23.62 15.99
N GLU A 233 11.22 23.97 15.19
CA GLU A 233 9.82 23.70 15.53
C GLU A 233 9.51 22.20 15.49
N ALA A 234 9.95 21.51 14.44
CA ALA A 234 9.80 20.07 14.32
C ALA A 234 10.57 19.32 15.42
N ALA A 235 11.78 19.76 15.76
CA ALA A 235 12.57 19.21 16.86
C ALA A 235 11.83 19.28 18.20
N ARG A 236 11.28 20.47 18.54
CA ARG A 236 10.43 20.62 19.72
C ARG A 236 9.18 19.74 19.71
N SER A 237 8.57 19.56 18.53
CA SER A 237 7.36 18.76 18.38
C SER A 237 7.62 17.26 18.52
N THR A 238 8.74 16.77 18.00
CA THR A 238 9.07 15.34 17.92
C THR A 238 9.97 14.84 19.06
N GLY A 239 10.59 15.74 19.84
CA GLY A 239 11.60 15.39 20.83
C GLY A 239 12.98 15.07 20.25
N LEU A 240 13.19 15.28 18.95
CA LEU A 240 14.46 15.04 18.26
C LEU A 240 15.40 16.25 18.34
N TYR A 241 16.61 16.12 17.80
CA TYR A 241 17.55 17.25 17.68
C TYR A 241 17.29 18.05 16.41
N GLU A 242 17.35 19.38 16.53
CA GLU A 242 17.36 20.28 15.38
C GLU A 242 18.56 19.95 14.47
N GLY A 243 18.38 20.11 13.17
CA GLY A 243 19.44 19.88 12.19
C GLY A 243 19.61 18.42 11.74
N LEU A 244 18.90 17.46 12.34
CA LEU A 244 18.95 16.08 11.87
C LEU A 244 18.52 16.00 10.39
N PRO A 245 19.27 15.27 9.53
CA PRO A 245 18.88 15.07 8.15
C PRO A 245 17.53 14.34 8.04
N VAL A 246 16.65 14.83 7.17
CA VAL A 246 15.43 14.14 6.75
C VAL A 246 15.68 13.58 5.35
N VAL A 247 15.63 12.26 5.21
CA VAL A 247 15.97 11.53 3.99
C VAL A 247 14.70 11.07 3.28
N ALA A 248 14.69 11.16 1.96
CA ALA A 248 13.62 10.70 1.10
C ALA A 248 13.54 9.17 1.08
N ALA A 249 12.45 8.61 1.56
CA ALA A 249 12.13 7.19 1.35
C ALA A 249 11.15 7.03 0.16
N ALA A 250 10.16 6.17 0.26
CA ALA A 250 9.14 5.97 -0.75
C ALA A 250 7.77 5.78 -0.09
N ALA A 251 6.72 5.57 -0.89
CA ALA A 251 5.40 5.23 -0.38
C ALA A 251 5.43 3.90 0.42
N ASP A 252 4.48 3.74 1.34
CA ASP A 252 4.39 2.61 2.27
C ASP A 252 4.55 1.24 1.58
N LYS A 253 3.86 1.01 0.46
CA LYS A 253 3.96 -0.26 -0.30
C LYS A 253 5.34 -0.47 -0.93
N ALA A 254 5.99 0.57 -1.45
CA ALA A 254 7.32 0.44 -2.00
C ALA A 254 8.35 0.15 -0.90
N CYS A 255 8.23 0.80 0.26
CA CYS A 255 9.05 0.51 1.43
C CYS A 255 8.75 -0.89 2.00
N GLU A 256 7.50 -1.34 2.02
CA GLU A 256 7.12 -2.69 2.43
C GLU A 256 7.82 -3.76 1.56
N ILE A 257 7.88 -3.56 0.24
CA ILE A 257 8.52 -4.49 -0.70
C ILE A 257 10.02 -4.59 -0.45
N ILE A 258 10.73 -3.46 -0.31
CA ILE A 258 12.17 -3.45 -0.05
C ILE A 258 12.49 -3.98 1.35
N GLY A 259 11.71 -3.63 2.37
CA GLY A 259 11.88 -4.13 3.73
C GLY A 259 11.59 -5.63 3.88
N ALA A 260 10.80 -6.20 2.97
CA ALA A 260 10.61 -7.64 2.84
C ALA A 260 11.75 -8.35 2.08
N GLY A 261 12.69 -7.61 1.50
CA GLY A 261 13.77 -8.17 0.67
C GLY A 261 13.30 -8.67 -0.71
N ALA A 262 12.14 -8.20 -1.22
CA ALA A 262 11.61 -8.60 -2.51
C ALA A 262 12.10 -7.66 -3.62
N VAL A 263 13.39 -7.68 -3.91
CA VAL A 263 14.09 -6.68 -4.74
C VAL A 263 14.54 -7.21 -6.10
N THR A 264 14.23 -8.47 -6.41
CA THR A 264 14.56 -9.10 -7.70
C THR A 264 13.29 -9.60 -8.39
N PRO A 265 13.28 -9.73 -9.74
CA PRO A 265 12.09 -10.11 -10.50
C PRO A 265 11.56 -11.52 -10.23
N ASP A 266 12.36 -12.39 -9.63
CA ASP A 266 12.01 -13.76 -9.28
C ASP A 266 11.39 -13.90 -7.87
N ILE A 267 11.30 -12.80 -7.12
CA ILE A 267 10.66 -12.75 -5.81
C ILE A 267 9.38 -11.93 -5.88
N GLY A 268 8.24 -12.58 -5.69
CA GLY A 268 6.96 -11.92 -5.57
C GLY A 268 6.77 -11.33 -4.15
N ALA A 269 6.37 -10.06 -4.07
CA ALA A 269 5.96 -9.42 -2.83
C ALA A 269 4.44 -9.44 -2.72
N LEU A 270 3.91 -10.11 -1.71
CA LEU A 270 2.49 -10.08 -1.36
C LEU A 270 2.29 -9.20 -0.12
N SER A 271 1.25 -8.38 -0.14
CA SER A 271 0.83 -7.62 1.03
C SER A 271 -0.57 -8.06 1.46
N TYR A 272 -0.70 -8.48 2.71
CA TYR A 272 -1.94 -8.93 3.35
C TYR A 272 -2.48 -7.85 4.29
N GLY A 273 -2.77 -6.68 3.70
CA GLY A 273 -3.37 -5.53 4.36
C GLY A 273 -4.87 -5.40 4.09
N THR A 274 -5.47 -4.25 4.41
CA THR A 274 -6.86 -3.91 4.07
C THR A 274 -7.14 -4.18 2.59
N ALA A 275 -6.29 -3.71 1.68
CA ALA A 275 -6.15 -4.22 0.33
C ALA A 275 -5.09 -5.34 0.32
N ALA A 276 -5.27 -6.35 -0.53
CA ALA A 276 -4.24 -7.34 -0.80
C ALA A 276 -3.59 -7.07 -2.15
N THR A 277 -2.27 -7.15 -2.22
CA THR A 277 -1.53 -6.86 -3.45
C THR A 277 -0.49 -7.93 -3.76
N VAL A 278 -0.19 -8.08 -5.05
CA VAL A 278 0.98 -8.79 -5.55
C VAL A 278 1.83 -7.83 -6.38
N ASN A 279 3.11 -7.82 -6.10
CA ASN A 279 4.10 -6.93 -6.72
C ASN A 279 5.38 -7.69 -7.06
N ILE A 280 6.17 -7.13 -7.96
CA ILE A 280 7.60 -7.45 -8.14
C ILE A 280 8.40 -6.17 -8.30
N THR A 281 9.72 -6.27 -8.18
CA THR A 281 10.63 -5.16 -8.45
C THR A 281 11.30 -5.35 -9.81
N LEU A 282 11.22 -4.34 -10.68
CA LEU A 282 11.78 -4.36 -12.04
C LEU A 282 12.64 -3.15 -12.31
N ALA A 283 13.77 -3.35 -12.99
CA ALA A 283 14.59 -2.26 -13.52
C ALA A 283 13.99 -1.58 -14.77
N ARG A 284 12.92 -2.14 -15.36
CA ARG A 284 12.27 -1.61 -16.57
C ARG A 284 10.81 -1.30 -16.32
N TYR A 285 10.30 -0.28 -16.99
CA TYR A 285 8.90 0.13 -16.94
C TYR A 285 8.01 -0.88 -17.68
N VAL A 286 7.04 -1.47 -16.98
CA VAL A 286 6.07 -2.43 -17.54
C VAL A 286 4.68 -2.15 -16.99
N GLU A 287 3.75 -1.79 -17.85
CA GLU A 287 2.32 -1.69 -17.49
C GLU A 287 1.67 -3.08 -17.55
N VAL A 288 1.18 -3.58 -16.44
CA VAL A 288 0.40 -4.83 -16.37
C VAL A 288 -0.97 -4.63 -17.00
N THR A 289 -1.57 -3.49 -16.75
CA THR A 289 -2.81 -3.05 -17.40
C THR A 289 -2.49 -1.75 -18.15
N PRO A 290 -2.88 -1.60 -19.41
CA PRO A 290 -2.63 -0.40 -20.17
C PRO A 290 -3.12 0.86 -19.45
N PHE A 291 -2.30 1.90 -19.40
CA PHE A 291 -2.52 3.17 -18.70
C PHE A 291 -2.62 3.11 -17.17
N LEU A 292 -2.37 1.95 -16.58
CA LEU A 292 -2.08 1.84 -15.15
C LEU A 292 -0.57 1.64 -14.99
N PRO A 293 0.17 2.68 -14.59
CA PRO A 293 1.62 2.63 -14.55
C PRO A 293 2.11 1.72 -13.40
N PRO A 294 3.28 1.08 -13.54
CA PRO A 294 3.98 0.58 -12.39
C PRO A 294 4.40 1.76 -11.51
N TYR A 295 4.31 1.59 -10.19
CA TYR A 295 4.68 2.64 -9.26
C TYR A 295 6.21 2.70 -9.09
N PRO A 296 6.77 3.86 -8.69
CA PRO A 296 8.18 3.94 -8.33
C PRO A 296 8.50 2.99 -7.18
N ALA A 297 9.59 2.24 -7.30
CA ALA A 297 10.10 1.42 -6.22
C ALA A 297 10.87 2.26 -5.18
N ALA A 298 11.09 1.70 -4.00
CA ALA A 298 12.00 2.27 -3.01
C ALA A 298 13.49 2.08 -3.38
N LEU A 299 13.76 1.48 -4.54
CA LEU A 299 15.08 1.42 -5.16
C LEU A 299 15.14 2.45 -6.30
N PRO A 300 16.18 3.30 -6.35
CA PRO A 300 16.30 4.34 -7.37
C PRO A 300 16.20 3.80 -8.80
N GLY A 301 15.34 4.43 -9.62
CA GLY A 301 15.16 4.08 -11.04
C GLY A 301 14.45 2.76 -11.30
N GLN A 302 13.93 2.09 -10.28
CA GLN A 302 13.18 0.84 -10.41
C GLN A 302 11.67 1.05 -10.24
N TYR A 303 10.89 0.01 -10.56
CA TYR A 303 9.43 0.06 -10.63
C TYR A 303 8.82 -1.14 -9.93
N ASN A 304 7.65 -0.90 -9.32
CA ASN A 304 6.80 -1.95 -8.75
C ASN A 304 5.49 -2.04 -9.55
N PRO A 305 5.41 -2.90 -10.59
CA PRO A 305 4.12 -3.27 -11.15
C PRO A 305 3.28 -4.01 -10.11
N GLU A 306 2.02 -3.61 -9.99
CA GLU A 306 1.11 -4.05 -8.94
C GLU A 306 -0.20 -4.58 -9.51
N VAL A 307 -0.72 -5.66 -8.91
CA VAL A 307 -2.13 -6.05 -9.01
C VAL A 307 -2.73 -6.04 -7.62
N GLN A 308 -3.85 -5.34 -7.46
CA GLN A 308 -4.48 -5.10 -6.17
C GLN A 308 -5.89 -5.71 -6.11
N ILE A 309 -6.21 -6.30 -4.98
CA ILE A 309 -7.56 -6.67 -4.55
C ILE A 309 -7.99 -5.67 -3.47
N SER A 310 -8.86 -4.73 -3.83
CA SER A 310 -9.17 -3.55 -3.00
C SER A 310 -9.74 -3.90 -1.61
N ARG A 311 -10.54 -4.96 -1.50
CA ARG A 311 -11.06 -5.49 -0.24
C ARG A 311 -10.37 -6.81 0.10
N GLY A 312 -9.06 -6.80 0.25
CA GLY A 312 -8.23 -7.96 0.54
C GLY A 312 -8.50 -8.56 1.92
N TYR A 313 -7.58 -8.42 2.85
CA TYR A 313 -7.76 -8.91 4.23
C TYR A 313 -8.79 -8.11 5.04
N TRP A 314 -9.35 -7.03 4.47
CA TRP A 314 -10.60 -6.45 4.97
C TRP A 314 -11.71 -7.50 5.08
N MET A 315 -11.80 -8.47 4.15
CA MET A 315 -12.77 -9.57 4.20
C MET A 315 -12.57 -10.49 5.41
N VAL A 316 -11.32 -10.68 5.83
CA VAL A 316 -11.00 -11.42 7.06
C VAL A 316 -11.55 -10.67 8.29
N ASN A 317 -11.36 -9.35 8.35
CA ASN A 317 -11.91 -8.53 9.44
C ASN A 317 -13.45 -8.51 9.38
N TRP A 318 -14.03 -8.40 8.20
CA TRP A 318 -15.46 -8.50 8.02
C TRP A 318 -16.00 -9.85 8.55
N PHE A 319 -15.35 -10.97 8.21
CA PHE A 319 -15.74 -12.28 8.71
C PHE A 319 -15.65 -12.36 10.25
N LYS A 320 -14.58 -11.84 10.84
CA LYS A 320 -14.42 -11.79 12.30
C LYS A 320 -15.55 -11.02 12.97
N GLN A 321 -15.96 -9.88 12.39
CA GLN A 321 -17.05 -9.06 12.91
C GLN A 321 -18.42 -9.71 12.76
N GLN A 322 -18.70 -10.37 11.64
CA GLN A 322 -20.02 -10.93 11.35
C GLN A 322 -20.21 -12.33 11.96
N PHE A 323 -19.16 -13.16 12.02
CA PHE A 323 -19.25 -14.58 12.33
C PHE A 323 -18.26 -15.06 13.39
N GLY A 324 -17.33 -14.24 13.83
CA GLY A 324 -16.19 -14.64 14.66
C GLY A 324 -16.23 -14.14 16.10
N SER A 325 -17.37 -13.66 16.61
CA SER A 325 -17.48 -13.10 17.96
C SER A 325 -17.08 -14.09 19.07
N ALA A 326 -17.42 -15.35 18.92
CA ALA A 326 -17.09 -16.40 19.88
C ALA A 326 -15.56 -16.63 19.98
N GLU A 327 -14.86 -16.67 18.83
CA GLU A 327 -13.41 -16.84 18.78
C GLU A 327 -12.70 -15.61 19.33
N CYS A 328 -13.18 -14.41 19.01
CA CYS A 328 -12.61 -13.17 19.55
C CYS A 328 -12.76 -13.09 21.09
N ALA A 329 -13.92 -13.46 21.63
CA ALA A 329 -14.16 -13.53 23.06
C ALA A 329 -13.29 -14.62 23.74
N ALA A 330 -13.21 -15.80 23.13
CA ALA A 330 -12.38 -16.89 23.64
C ALA A 330 -10.88 -16.55 23.60
N ALA A 331 -10.40 -15.87 22.56
CA ALA A 331 -9.02 -15.41 22.47
C ALA A 331 -8.69 -14.42 23.59
N SER A 332 -9.59 -13.44 23.82
CA SER A 332 -9.44 -12.48 24.93
C SER A 332 -9.39 -13.17 26.28
N ALA A 333 -10.27 -14.15 26.53
CA ALA A 333 -10.30 -14.91 27.78
C ALA A 333 -9.04 -15.79 27.99
N GLN A 334 -8.44 -16.29 26.90
CA GLN A 334 -7.24 -17.12 26.94
C GLN A 334 -5.93 -16.29 26.88
N GLY A 335 -5.98 -14.98 26.69
CA GLY A 335 -4.80 -14.13 26.51
C GLY A 335 -4.00 -14.43 25.26
N VAL A 336 -4.65 -14.95 24.20
CA VAL A 336 -4.01 -15.28 22.91
C VAL A 336 -4.55 -14.36 21.80
N THR A 337 -3.86 -14.32 20.66
CA THR A 337 -4.34 -13.56 19.51
C THR A 337 -5.53 -14.27 18.86
N PRO A 338 -6.55 -13.54 18.38
CA PRO A 338 -7.67 -14.14 17.65
C PRO A 338 -7.23 -14.99 16.46
N GLU A 339 -6.16 -14.59 15.78
CA GLU A 339 -5.57 -15.31 14.63
C GLU A 339 -5.29 -16.77 14.94
N LEU A 340 -4.79 -17.07 16.13
CA LEU A 340 -4.50 -18.46 16.54
C LEU A 340 -5.77 -19.34 16.54
N LEU A 341 -6.91 -18.82 16.99
CA LEU A 341 -8.17 -19.55 16.99
C LEU A 341 -8.75 -19.70 15.60
N PHE A 342 -8.61 -18.66 14.76
CA PHE A 342 -9.02 -18.73 13.37
C PHE A 342 -8.14 -19.68 12.56
N ASP A 343 -6.85 -19.78 12.84
CA ASP A 343 -5.96 -20.77 12.22
C ASP A 343 -6.39 -22.21 12.57
N ARG A 344 -6.81 -22.47 13.81
CA ARG A 344 -7.41 -23.75 14.20
C ARG A 344 -8.69 -24.05 13.45
N MET A 345 -9.54 -23.03 13.23
CA MET A 345 -10.76 -23.17 12.44
C MET A 345 -10.44 -23.56 10.98
N VAL A 346 -9.41 -22.95 10.37
CA VAL A 346 -8.95 -23.31 9.02
C VAL A 346 -8.43 -24.75 8.99
N ALA A 347 -7.65 -25.14 9.98
CA ALA A 347 -7.08 -26.50 10.06
C ALA A 347 -8.13 -27.61 10.19
N ALA A 348 -9.30 -27.30 10.74
CA ALA A 348 -10.43 -28.26 10.88
C ALA A 348 -11.19 -28.49 9.57
N VAL A 349 -10.92 -27.73 8.52
CA VAL A 349 -11.60 -27.84 7.22
C VAL A 349 -10.61 -28.39 6.20
N PRO A 350 -10.96 -29.37 5.36
CA PRO A 350 -10.04 -29.88 4.35
C PRO A 350 -9.72 -28.84 3.26
N PRO A 351 -8.58 -28.97 2.57
CA PRO A 351 -8.19 -28.15 1.43
C PRO A 351 -9.30 -28.07 0.38
N GLY A 352 -9.48 -26.86 -0.19
CA GLY A 352 -10.54 -26.59 -1.16
C GLY A 352 -11.93 -26.41 -0.56
N SER A 353 -12.02 -26.27 0.78
CA SER A 353 -13.26 -25.95 1.52
C SER A 353 -14.46 -26.82 1.12
N GLN A 354 -14.20 -28.10 0.81
CA GLN A 354 -15.19 -29.08 0.32
C GLN A 354 -15.98 -28.59 -0.91
N GLY A 355 -15.33 -27.81 -1.79
CA GLY A 355 -15.94 -27.28 -3.02
C GLY A 355 -16.57 -25.90 -2.87
N LEU A 356 -16.47 -25.26 -1.70
CA LEU A 356 -16.87 -23.88 -1.54
C LEU A 356 -15.82 -22.94 -2.11
N VAL A 357 -16.11 -22.27 -3.22
CA VAL A 357 -15.17 -21.38 -3.91
C VAL A 357 -15.64 -19.94 -3.87
N LEU A 358 -14.78 -19.04 -3.39
CA LEU A 358 -15.08 -17.61 -3.22
C LEU A 358 -14.30 -16.76 -4.20
N GLN A 359 -14.96 -15.79 -4.83
CA GLN A 359 -14.36 -14.75 -5.67
C GLN A 359 -14.39 -13.40 -4.92
N PRO A 360 -13.23 -12.80 -4.60
CA PRO A 360 -13.14 -11.67 -3.65
C PRO A 360 -13.34 -10.29 -4.28
N TYR A 361 -14.17 -10.14 -5.30
CA TYR A 361 -14.34 -8.87 -6.01
C TYR A 361 -15.44 -7.98 -5.40
N TRP A 362 -15.34 -7.70 -4.10
CA TRP A 362 -16.30 -6.86 -3.36
C TRP A 362 -16.26 -5.39 -3.74
N THR A 363 -15.21 -4.97 -4.40
CA THR A 363 -15.11 -3.64 -5.03
C THR A 363 -14.84 -3.85 -6.52
N PRO A 364 -15.60 -3.19 -7.39
CA PRO A 364 -15.34 -3.20 -8.82
C PRO A 364 -13.93 -2.73 -9.16
N GLY A 365 -13.43 -3.15 -10.32
CA GLY A 365 -12.18 -2.67 -10.90
C GLY A 365 -12.42 -1.88 -12.19
N ILE A 366 -11.34 -1.38 -12.78
CA ILE A 366 -11.43 -0.61 -14.03
C ILE A 366 -11.61 -1.54 -15.22
N ARG A 367 -10.86 -2.63 -15.27
CA ARG A 367 -10.86 -3.61 -16.37
C ARG A 367 -10.95 -5.04 -15.90
N PHE A 368 -10.27 -5.34 -14.80
CA PHE A 368 -10.33 -6.63 -14.18
C PHE A 368 -10.07 -6.49 -12.66
N PRO A 369 -11.04 -6.95 -11.85
CA PRO A 369 -12.38 -7.28 -12.30
C PRO A 369 -13.01 -6.06 -12.99
N GLY A 370 -14.04 -6.27 -13.82
CA GLY A 370 -14.68 -5.17 -14.54
C GLY A 370 -15.50 -4.24 -13.62
N PRO A 371 -16.09 -3.17 -14.20
CA PRO A 371 -16.76 -2.11 -13.44
C PRO A 371 -18.05 -2.54 -12.72
N HIS A 372 -18.60 -3.70 -13.07
CA HIS A 372 -19.82 -4.25 -12.44
C HIS A 372 -19.52 -5.45 -11.54
N ALA A 373 -18.25 -5.80 -11.34
CA ALA A 373 -17.84 -6.95 -10.55
C ALA A 373 -18.37 -6.88 -9.11
N ARG A 374 -18.75 -8.03 -8.59
CA ARG A 374 -19.16 -8.24 -7.21
C ARG A 374 -18.53 -9.49 -6.66
N GLY A 375 -18.46 -9.59 -5.34
CA GLY A 375 -18.07 -10.85 -4.68
C GLY A 375 -19.10 -11.94 -4.94
N ALA A 376 -18.61 -13.17 -5.07
CA ALA A 376 -19.46 -14.35 -5.23
C ALA A 376 -18.91 -15.54 -4.46
N VAL A 377 -19.80 -16.40 -4.02
CA VAL A 377 -19.48 -17.71 -3.43
C VAL A 377 -20.34 -18.76 -4.12
N ILE A 378 -19.72 -19.83 -4.58
CA ILE A 378 -20.42 -20.97 -5.19
C ILE A 378 -20.09 -22.26 -4.45
N GLY A 379 -20.94 -23.28 -4.57
CA GLY A 379 -20.67 -24.62 -4.07
C GLY A 379 -21.26 -24.92 -2.68
N PHE A 380 -22.13 -24.10 -2.12
CA PHE A 380 -22.78 -24.39 -0.84
C PHE A 380 -23.57 -25.70 -0.87
N SER A 381 -23.43 -26.49 0.18
CA SER A 381 -24.21 -27.66 0.52
C SER A 381 -24.52 -27.67 2.03
N ASP A 382 -25.29 -28.65 2.50
CA ASP A 382 -25.70 -28.81 3.90
C ASP A 382 -24.54 -29.09 4.87
N ASN A 383 -23.38 -29.53 4.36
CA ASN A 383 -22.19 -29.80 5.15
C ASN A 383 -21.35 -28.54 5.46
N HIS A 384 -21.62 -27.42 4.79
CA HIS A 384 -20.79 -26.23 4.96
C HIS A 384 -21.12 -25.47 6.24
N THR A 385 -20.08 -25.06 6.93
CA THR A 385 -20.14 -24.26 8.16
C THR A 385 -19.41 -22.93 7.96
N ARG A 386 -19.49 -22.04 8.93
CA ARG A 386 -18.71 -20.79 8.92
C ARG A 386 -17.20 -21.02 8.80
N ALA A 387 -16.67 -22.16 9.27
CA ALA A 387 -15.26 -22.51 9.12
C ALA A 387 -14.87 -22.73 7.65
N HIS A 388 -15.75 -23.38 6.87
CA HIS A 388 -15.57 -23.52 5.43
C HIS A 388 -15.60 -22.17 4.71
N LEU A 389 -16.53 -21.28 5.09
CA LEU A 389 -16.57 -19.92 4.52
C LEU A 389 -15.31 -19.13 4.84
N TYR A 390 -14.78 -19.22 6.07
CA TYR A 390 -13.55 -18.53 6.44
C TYR A 390 -12.35 -19.03 5.63
N ARG A 391 -12.22 -20.35 5.51
CA ARG A 391 -11.18 -20.96 4.67
C ARG A 391 -11.35 -20.55 3.20
N ALA A 392 -12.57 -20.59 2.66
CA ALA A 392 -12.85 -20.17 1.28
C ALA A 392 -12.51 -18.69 1.03
N ILE A 393 -12.64 -17.81 2.03
CA ILE A 393 -12.16 -16.41 1.95
C ILE A 393 -10.65 -16.38 1.74
N LEU A 394 -9.87 -17.11 2.55
CA LEU A 394 -8.41 -17.14 2.43
C LEU A 394 -7.97 -17.76 1.10
N GLU A 395 -8.58 -18.88 0.70
CA GLU A 395 -8.32 -19.54 -0.58
C GLU A 395 -8.67 -18.63 -1.77
N GLY A 396 -9.82 -17.95 -1.72
CA GLY A 396 -10.25 -17.02 -2.77
C GLY A 396 -9.33 -15.80 -2.91
N LEU A 397 -8.85 -15.25 -1.81
CA LEU A 397 -7.85 -14.18 -1.83
C LEU A 397 -6.53 -14.66 -2.44
N ALA A 398 -6.07 -15.86 -2.08
CA ALA A 398 -4.86 -16.44 -2.65
C ALA A 398 -5.01 -16.72 -4.16
N TYR A 399 -6.17 -17.21 -4.61
CA TYR A 399 -6.45 -17.39 -6.05
C TYR A 399 -6.43 -16.06 -6.82
N ALA A 400 -7.04 -15.01 -6.27
CA ALA A 400 -7.05 -13.69 -6.91
C ALA A 400 -5.63 -13.10 -7.03
N LEU A 401 -4.81 -13.26 -6.00
CA LEU A 401 -3.41 -12.83 -6.04
C LEU A 401 -2.57 -13.68 -6.98
N LYS A 402 -2.80 -15.00 -7.06
CA LYS A 402 -2.16 -15.88 -8.05
C LYS A 402 -2.48 -15.45 -9.48
N GLU A 403 -3.72 -15.11 -9.76
CA GLU A 403 -4.11 -14.56 -11.06
C GLU A 403 -3.40 -13.23 -11.35
N GLY A 404 -3.26 -12.36 -10.33
CA GLY A 404 -2.46 -11.14 -10.42
C GLY A 404 -0.99 -11.42 -10.72
N LYS A 405 -0.39 -12.41 -10.07
CA LYS A 405 0.97 -12.89 -10.32
C LYS A 405 1.14 -13.30 -11.80
N GLU A 406 0.25 -14.15 -12.30
CA GLU A 406 0.32 -14.64 -13.68
C GLU A 406 0.22 -13.51 -14.72
N ARG A 407 -0.59 -12.49 -14.44
CA ARG A 407 -0.66 -11.28 -15.29
C ARG A 407 0.63 -10.49 -15.29
N ILE A 408 1.24 -10.29 -14.12
CA ILE A 408 2.52 -9.62 -13.99
C ILE A 408 3.59 -10.40 -14.77
N GLU A 409 3.70 -11.71 -14.54
CA GLU A 409 4.66 -12.58 -15.22
C GLU A 409 4.48 -12.55 -16.75
N GLY A 410 3.25 -12.66 -17.22
CA GLY A 410 2.93 -12.63 -18.64
C GLY A 410 3.31 -11.32 -19.33
N LYS A 411 3.14 -10.18 -18.65
CA LYS A 411 3.51 -8.84 -19.17
C LYS A 411 5.00 -8.54 -19.00
N ALA A 412 5.53 -8.87 -17.84
CA ALA A 412 6.93 -8.61 -17.52
C ALA A 412 7.88 -9.67 -18.10
N LYS A 413 7.39 -10.80 -18.62
CA LYS A 413 8.21 -11.91 -19.13
C LYS A 413 9.26 -12.37 -18.10
N VAL A 414 8.80 -12.59 -16.88
CA VAL A 414 9.58 -13.08 -15.75
C VAL A 414 8.84 -14.24 -15.08
N HIS A 415 9.53 -14.98 -14.22
CA HIS A 415 8.93 -16.02 -13.40
C HIS A 415 9.30 -15.80 -11.93
N MET A 416 8.28 -15.71 -11.07
CA MET A 416 8.46 -15.70 -9.63
C MET A 416 8.77 -17.12 -9.14
N ARG A 417 9.82 -17.26 -8.33
CA ARG A 417 10.29 -18.54 -7.77
C ARG A 417 10.04 -18.66 -6.29
N SER A 418 9.81 -17.54 -5.63
CA SER A 418 9.46 -17.49 -4.21
C SER A 418 8.63 -16.26 -3.90
N LEU A 419 7.97 -16.28 -2.75
CA LEU A 419 7.13 -15.20 -2.29
C LEU A 419 7.62 -14.64 -0.94
N ARG A 420 7.46 -13.32 -0.76
CA ARG A 420 7.58 -12.63 0.53
C ARG A 420 6.24 -12.05 0.87
N VAL A 421 5.72 -12.34 2.05
CA VAL A 421 4.38 -11.91 2.46
C VAL A 421 4.48 -11.01 3.68
N SER A 422 3.99 -9.79 3.54
CA SER A 422 3.95 -8.77 4.58
C SER A 422 2.50 -8.42 4.96
N GLY A 423 2.34 -7.48 5.90
CA GLY A 423 1.05 -7.01 6.36
C GLY A 423 0.45 -7.86 7.47
N GLY A 424 -0.63 -7.36 8.09
CA GLY A 424 -1.24 -7.98 9.26
C GLY A 424 -1.71 -9.42 9.06
N GLY A 425 -2.24 -9.74 7.87
CA GLY A 425 -2.70 -11.10 7.54
C GLY A 425 -1.58 -12.13 7.43
N SER A 426 -0.32 -11.72 7.26
CA SER A 426 0.84 -12.63 7.25
C SER A 426 1.15 -13.24 8.63
N GLN A 427 0.52 -12.76 9.70
CA GLN A 427 0.65 -13.33 11.03
C GLN A 427 -0.05 -14.69 11.16
N SER A 428 -1.06 -14.96 10.33
CA SER A 428 -1.74 -16.26 10.25
C SER A 428 -0.86 -17.29 9.54
N ASP A 429 -0.45 -18.34 10.26
CA ASP A 429 0.30 -19.46 9.68
C ASP A 429 -0.54 -20.23 8.66
N ALA A 430 -1.85 -20.35 8.89
CA ALA A 430 -2.77 -20.96 7.95
C ALA A 430 -2.82 -20.19 6.62
N ALA A 431 -2.92 -18.86 6.66
CA ALA A 431 -2.90 -18.04 5.44
C ALA A 431 -1.56 -18.17 4.69
N MET A 432 -0.45 -18.23 5.40
CA MET A 432 0.87 -18.43 4.81
C MET A 432 1.00 -19.79 4.12
N GLN A 433 0.56 -20.86 4.79
CA GLN A 433 0.60 -22.23 4.22
C GLN A 433 -0.33 -22.35 3.01
N LEU A 434 -1.56 -21.83 3.10
CA LEU A 434 -2.49 -21.81 1.96
C LEU A 434 -1.89 -21.06 0.76
N THR A 435 -1.17 -19.97 1.00
CA THR A 435 -0.48 -19.25 -0.06
C THR A 435 0.59 -20.11 -0.71
N ALA A 436 1.45 -20.77 0.07
CA ALA A 436 2.46 -21.66 -0.46
C ALA A 436 1.85 -22.79 -1.30
N ASP A 437 0.78 -23.42 -0.81
CA ASP A 437 0.10 -24.53 -1.49
C ASP A 437 -0.57 -24.09 -2.80
N ILE A 438 -1.29 -22.96 -2.78
CA ILE A 438 -2.06 -22.46 -3.93
C ILE A 438 -1.12 -21.93 -5.02
N PHE A 439 -0.06 -21.23 -4.64
CA PHE A 439 0.92 -20.70 -5.60
C PHE A 439 1.91 -21.77 -6.07
N ASN A 440 2.03 -22.87 -5.32
CA ASN A 440 3.08 -23.87 -5.48
C ASN A 440 4.48 -23.23 -5.48
N LEU A 441 4.73 -22.35 -4.50
CA LEU A 441 5.99 -21.63 -4.34
C LEU A 441 6.36 -21.51 -2.87
N PRO A 442 7.66 -21.61 -2.53
CA PRO A 442 8.14 -21.27 -1.20
C PRO A 442 7.69 -19.87 -0.81
N THR A 443 7.04 -19.76 0.33
CA THR A 443 6.43 -18.50 0.81
C THR A 443 7.02 -18.15 2.16
N ALA A 444 7.72 -17.02 2.23
CA ALA A 444 8.40 -16.59 3.44
C ALA A 444 7.76 -15.35 4.06
N ARG A 445 7.75 -15.34 5.37
CA ARG A 445 7.51 -14.15 6.18
C ARG A 445 8.85 -13.42 6.36
N PRO A 446 8.93 -12.08 6.22
CA PRO A 446 10.11 -11.32 6.65
C PRO A 446 10.40 -11.51 8.15
N HIS A 447 11.61 -11.19 8.58
CA HIS A 447 12.00 -11.31 10.00
C HIS A 447 11.23 -10.35 10.92
N THR A 448 10.62 -9.32 10.35
CA THR A 448 9.80 -8.33 11.07
C THR A 448 8.47 -8.09 10.35
N PHE A 449 7.45 -7.69 11.11
CA PHE A 449 6.17 -7.25 10.56
C PHE A 449 6.16 -5.74 10.20
N GLU A 450 7.17 -4.99 10.66
CA GLU A 450 7.31 -3.55 10.40
C GLU A 450 8.09 -3.27 9.10
N THR A 451 7.78 -4.02 8.06
CA THR A 451 8.52 -4.02 6.78
C THR A 451 8.52 -2.65 6.10
N ALA A 452 7.44 -1.86 6.17
CA ALA A 452 7.40 -0.52 5.61
C ALA A 452 8.40 0.41 6.31
N GLY A 453 8.45 0.39 7.64
CA GLY A 453 9.38 1.18 8.42
C GLY A 453 10.84 0.77 8.22
N VAL A 454 11.11 -0.55 8.16
CA VAL A 454 12.48 -1.06 7.86
C VAL A 454 12.88 -0.69 6.43
N GLY A 455 11.97 -0.79 5.46
CA GLY A 455 12.26 -0.37 4.08
C GLY A 455 12.55 1.13 3.95
N ALA A 456 11.83 1.96 4.71
CA ALA A 456 12.15 3.39 4.80
C ALA A 456 13.53 3.61 5.46
N ALA A 457 13.83 2.88 6.54
CA ALA A 457 15.13 2.96 7.21
C ALA A 457 16.30 2.51 6.33
N ILE A 458 16.11 1.54 5.42
CA ILE A 458 17.10 1.16 4.40
C ILE A 458 17.46 2.37 3.52
N ALA A 459 16.45 3.10 3.01
CA ALA A 459 16.68 4.31 2.23
C ALA A 459 17.40 5.39 3.07
N GLY A 460 17.00 5.52 4.35
CA GLY A 460 17.64 6.42 5.31
C GLY A 460 19.11 6.08 5.55
N ALA A 461 19.42 4.82 5.83
CA ALA A 461 20.77 4.36 6.11
C ALA A 461 21.72 4.60 4.92
N VAL A 462 21.26 4.38 3.69
CA VAL A 462 22.02 4.70 2.48
C VAL A 462 22.19 6.21 2.31
N GLY A 463 21.12 6.99 2.48
CA GLY A 463 21.15 8.44 2.31
C GLY A 463 21.98 9.18 3.35
N LEU A 464 22.14 8.59 4.53
CA LEU A 464 23.01 9.10 5.61
C LEU A 464 24.45 8.61 5.49
N GLY A 465 24.78 7.75 4.51
CA GLY A 465 26.11 7.16 4.35
C GLY A 465 26.47 6.10 5.40
N LEU A 466 25.47 5.59 6.13
CA LEU A 466 25.63 4.53 7.14
C LEU A 466 25.78 3.15 6.49
N HIS A 467 25.24 2.98 5.31
CA HIS A 467 25.54 1.90 4.37
C HIS A 467 26.07 2.48 3.07
N ARG A 468 27.00 1.78 2.44
CA ARG A 468 27.67 2.23 1.20
C ARG A 468 26.67 2.44 0.04
N ASP A 469 25.70 1.54 -0.10
CA ASP A 469 24.72 1.49 -1.17
C ASP A 469 23.51 0.62 -0.80
N PHE A 470 22.47 0.63 -1.64
CA PHE A 470 21.28 -0.17 -1.42
C PHE A 470 21.55 -1.69 -1.37
N PRO A 471 22.39 -2.30 -2.23
CA PRO A 471 22.75 -3.70 -2.11
C PRO A 471 23.36 -4.06 -0.75
N ALA A 472 24.28 -3.26 -0.22
CA ALA A 472 24.88 -3.47 1.09
C ALA A 472 23.84 -3.37 2.21
N ALA A 473 23.00 -2.32 2.18
CA ALA A 473 21.95 -2.13 3.17
C ALA A 473 20.92 -3.29 3.16
N LEU A 474 20.53 -3.74 1.97
CA LEU A 474 19.60 -4.88 1.83
C LEU A 474 20.18 -6.19 2.39
N SER A 475 21.45 -6.46 2.10
CA SER A 475 22.13 -7.65 2.60
C SER A 475 22.16 -7.71 4.12
N GLU A 476 22.35 -6.57 4.79
CA GLU A 476 22.45 -6.49 6.25
C GLU A 476 21.10 -6.32 6.94
N MET A 477 20.21 -5.53 6.35
CA MET A 477 18.97 -5.10 7.02
C MET A 477 17.76 -5.97 6.70
N THR A 478 17.84 -6.91 5.74
CA THR A 478 16.71 -7.80 5.41
C THR A 478 17.06 -9.26 5.66
N ARG A 479 16.15 -9.99 6.27
CA ARG A 479 16.27 -11.42 6.55
C ARG A 479 14.95 -12.12 6.38
N LEU A 480 14.99 -13.42 6.06
CA LEU A 480 13.81 -14.26 6.10
C LEU A 480 13.50 -14.64 7.55
N GLY A 481 12.23 -14.60 7.87
CA GLY A 481 11.68 -15.29 9.03
C GLY A 481 11.29 -16.72 8.65
N ARG A 482 10.09 -17.13 9.06
CA ARG A 482 9.59 -18.49 8.76
C ARG A 482 9.27 -18.66 7.28
N VAL A 483 9.73 -19.77 6.70
CA VAL A 483 9.41 -20.21 5.34
C VAL A 483 8.36 -21.33 5.41
N PHE A 484 7.39 -21.26 4.50
CA PHE A 484 6.32 -22.24 4.30
C PHE A 484 6.52 -22.87 2.93
N GLU A 485 6.84 -24.16 2.93
CA GLU A 485 6.98 -24.93 1.70
C GLU A 485 5.61 -25.44 1.22
N PRO A 486 5.40 -25.54 -0.10
CA PRO A 486 4.16 -26.11 -0.65
C PRO A 486 3.95 -27.55 -0.19
N ASN A 487 2.76 -27.87 0.29
CA ASN A 487 2.37 -29.24 0.57
C ASN A 487 1.99 -29.95 -0.73
N THR A 488 2.83 -30.84 -1.20
CA THR A 488 2.65 -31.54 -2.49
C THR A 488 1.33 -32.31 -2.60
N THR A 489 0.74 -32.73 -1.48
CA THR A 489 -0.57 -33.41 -1.47
C THR A 489 -1.74 -32.46 -1.75
N HIS A 490 -1.58 -31.16 -1.53
CA HIS A 490 -2.62 -30.15 -1.74
C HIS A 490 -2.52 -29.44 -3.09
N VAL A 491 -1.30 -29.30 -3.62
CA VAL A 491 -0.99 -28.51 -4.83
C VAL A 491 -1.87 -28.94 -6.02
N GLY A 492 -2.02 -30.26 -6.24
CA GLY A 492 -2.83 -30.78 -7.35
C GLY A 492 -4.29 -30.35 -7.28
N LEU A 493 -4.90 -30.48 -6.10
CA LEU A 493 -6.29 -30.05 -5.85
C LEU A 493 -6.46 -28.55 -6.08
N TYR A 494 -5.56 -27.73 -5.52
CA TYR A 494 -5.65 -26.28 -5.68
C TYR A 494 -5.42 -25.83 -7.12
N ALA A 495 -4.54 -26.48 -7.86
CA ALA A 495 -4.35 -26.22 -9.28
C ALA A 495 -5.63 -26.51 -10.09
N GLU A 496 -6.30 -27.64 -9.84
CA GLU A 496 -7.56 -27.97 -10.52
C GLU A 496 -8.69 -26.99 -10.16
N LEU A 497 -8.87 -26.66 -8.88
CA LEU A 497 -9.89 -25.70 -8.44
C LEU A 497 -9.64 -24.32 -9.05
N TYR A 498 -8.38 -23.88 -9.10
CA TYR A 498 -8.01 -22.61 -9.72
C TYR A 498 -8.30 -22.58 -11.21
N GLU A 499 -7.76 -23.55 -11.99
CA GLU A 499 -7.83 -23.55 -13.46
C GLU A 499 -9.24 -23.86 -13.98
N ARG A 500 -9.93 -24.82 -13.36
CA ARG A 500 -11.18 -25.34 -13.89
C ARG A 500 -12.41 -24.64 -13.33
N VAL A 501 -12.31 -24.03 -12.14
CA VAL A 501 -13.42 -23.39 -11.45
C VAL A 501 -13.17 -21.89 -11.29
N TYR A 502 -12.21 -21.48 -10.44
CA TYR A 502 -12.02 -20.08 -10.04
C TYR A 502 -11.84 -19.14 -11.24
N ARG A 503 -10.93 -19.43 -12.14
CA ARG A 503 -10.65 -18.60 -13.34
C ARG A 503 -11.86 -18.45 -14.28
N ARG A 504 -12.83 -19.36 -14.21
CA ARG A 504 -14.04 -19.34 -15.05
C ARG A 504 -15.19 -18.56 -14.42
N MET A 505 -15.14 -18.32 -13.11
CA MET A 505 -16.26 -17.72 -12.37
C MET A 505 -16.57 -16.31 -12.88
N TYR A 506 -15.57 -15.44 -13.00
CA TYR A 506 -15.81 -14.04 -13.38
C TYR A 506 -16.51 -13.94 -14.74
N GLU A 507 -15.97 -14.59 -15.76
CA GLU A 507 -16.53 -14.59 -17.11
C GLU A 507 -17.98 -15.08 -17.13
N ARG A 508 -18.32 -16.08 -16.31
CA ARG A 508 -19.68 -16.63 -16.21
C ARG A 508 -20.65 -15.75 -15.44
N LEU A 509 -20.15 -15.02 -14.45
CA LEU A 509 -20.98 -14.19 -13.57
C LEU A 509 -21.09 -12.73 -14.04
N GLU A 510 -20.17 -12.23 -14.86
CA GLU A 510 -20.16 -10.84 -15.34
C GLU A 510 -21.49 -10.40 -15.98
N PRO A 511 -22.16 -11.19 -16.86
CA PRO A 511 -23.46 -10.81 -17.41
C PRO A 511 -24.53 -10.64 -16.34
N LEU A 512 -24.48 -11.43 -15.26
CA LEU A 512 -25.40 -11.32 -14.13
C LEU A 512 -25.11 -10.07 -13.29
N TYR A 513 -23.86 -9.74 -13.06
CA TYR A 513 -23.45 -8.51 -12.38
C TYR A 513 -23.93 -7.26 -13.12
N THR A 514 -23.80 -7.24 -14.45
CA THR A 514 -24.27 -6.15 -15.30
C THR A 514 -25.78 -5.97 -15.16
N ARG A 515 -26.55 -7.04 -15.30
CA ARG A 515 -28.02 -6.99 -15.13
C ARG A 515 -28.43 -6.55 -13.73
N LEU A 516 -27.75 -7.05 -12.70
CA LEU A 516 -28.00 -6.65 -11.33
C LEU A 516 -27.79 -5.14 -11.15
N GLN A 517 -26.72 -4.59 -11.73
CA GLN A 517 -26.44 -3.16 -11.68
C GLN A 517 -27.53 -2.35 -12.39
N GLU A 518 -27.95 -2.75 -13.59
CA GLU A 518 -29.02 -2.12 -14.34
C GLU A 518 -30.33 -2.05 -13.54
N ILE A 519 -30.71 -3.15 -12.85
CA ILE A 519 -31.91 -3.20 -12.02
C ILE A 519 -31.81 -2.24 -10.83
N LEU A 520 -30.63 -2.13 -10.20
CA LEU A 520 -30.41 -1.25 -9.06
C LEU A 520 -30.40 0.23 -9.47
N ASP A 521 -29.79 0.55 -10.61
CA ASP A 521 -29.72 1.93 -11.13
C ASP A 521 -31.10 2.43 -11.60
N ALA A 522 -31.93 1.56 -12.15
CA ALA A 522 -33.30 1.90 -12.55
C ALA A 522 -34.24 2.21 -11.35
N ARG A 523 -33.80 1.93 -10.11
CA ARG A 523 -34.59 2.17 -8.88
C ARG A 523 -34.05 3.32 -8.02
N ARG A 524 -32.94 3.91 -8.40
CA ARG A 524 -32.36 5.14 -7.82
C ARG A 524 -32.84 6.38 -8.54
#